data_df07570cf8fe775197018f8141824c48
#
_entry.id   df07570cf8fe775197018f8141824c48
#
_cell.length_a   1.000
_cell.length_b   1.000
_cell.length_c   1.000
_cell.angle_alpha   90.00
_cell.angle_beta   90.00
_cell.angle_gamma   90.00
#
_symmetry.space_group_name_H-M   'P 1'
#
loop_
_entity.id
_entity.type
_entity.pdbx_description
1 polymer ?
#
loop_
_entity_poly.entity_id
_entity_poly.type
_entity_poly.pdbx_seq_one_letter_code
_entity_poly.pdbx_strand_id
1 'polypeptide(L)'
;MKNIKIMYLLLASFMLIFSACDPIVEEDHLSDSTTVDGVQLVATQSTPGGNKVTLKMITPGITGYWDYNLGKALTNEVTVVYPIPGKNTFTFVGSLGSQFFTKTIDVQIDKLDTPLEQDWYDLVSNNTAAGKSWVFNKTVSLWWYMAAPDNPGGYMNAWWDANNC
;
A
#
# COMPACT_ATOMS: atom_id res chain seq x y z
N MET A 1 -63.56 -13.29 -24.01
CA MET A 1 -62.39 -13.90 -24.67
C MET A 1 -61.24 -12.90 -25.00
N LYS A 2 -61.54 -11.60 -25.15
CA LYS A 2 -60.47 -10.59 -25.50
C LYS A 2 -59.49 -10.33 -24.34
N ASN A 3 -59.95 -10.35 -23.08
CA ASN A 3 -59.13 -10.06 -21.90
C ASN A 3 -58.18 -11.20 -21.52
N ILE A 4 -58.51 -12.45 -21.88
CA ILE A 4 -57.64 -13.61 -21.64
C ILE A 4 -56.35 -13.52 -22.49
N LYS A 5 -56.45 -13.06 -23.73
CA LYS A 5 -55.30 -12.89 -24.61
C LYS A 5 -54.34 -11.82 -24.09
N ILE A 6 -54.88 -10.72 -23.51
CA ILE A 6 -54.05 -9.65 -22.89
C ILE A 6 -53.35 -10.18 -21.66
N MET A 7 -54.01 -11.01 -20.84
CA MET A 7 -53.42 -11.60 -19.65
C MET A 7 -52.24 -12.54 -19.98
N TYR A 8 -52.36 -13.37 -21.03
CA TYR A 8 -51.26 -14.22 -21.49
C TYR A 8 -50.09 -13.41 -22.04
N LEU A 9 -50.36 -12.30 -22.70
CA LEU A 9 -49.32 -11.42 -23.26
C LEU A 9 -48.53 -10.70 -22.15
N LEU A 10 -49.23 -10.27 -21.10
CA LEU A 10 -48.60 -9.71 -19.90
C LEU A 10 -47.82 -10.76 -19.12
N LEU A 11 -48.31 -11.99 -19.01
CA LEU A 11 -47.60 -13.06 -18.33
C LEU A 11 -46.34 -13.49 -19.08
N ALA A 12 -46.40 -13.55 -20.42
CA ALA A 12 -45.24 -13.84 -21.26
C ALA A 12 -44.22 -12.72 -21.21
N SER A 13 -44.64 -11.45 -21.19
CA SER A 13 -43.72 -10.30 -21.03
C SER A 13 -43.06 -10.30 -19.66
N PHE A 14 -43.77 -10.70 -18.62
CA PHE A 14 -43.18 -10.79 -17.25
C PHE A 14 -42.17 -11.90 -17.14
N MET A 15 -42.38 -13.05 -17.79
CA MET A 15 -41.38 -14.14 -17.83
C MET A 15 -40.08 -13.77 -18.57
N LEU A 16 -40.18 -12.91 -19.59
CA LEU A 16 -38.98 -12.46 -20.33
C LEU A 16 -38.08 -11.52 -19.50
N ILE A 17 -38.63 -10.84 -18.49
CA ILE A 17 -37.86 -9.94 -17.63
C ILE A 17 -36.97 -10.73 -16.65
N PHE A 18 -37.39 -11.94 -16.24
CA PHE A 18 -36.60 -12.78 -15.33
C PHE A 18 -35.48 -13.55 -15.99
N SER A 19 -35.47 -13.71 -17.31
CA SER A 19 -34.39 -14.39 -18.03
C SER A 19 -33.28 -13.42 -18.47
N ALA A 20 -33.38 -12.12 -18.19
CA ALA A 20 -32.38 -11.13 -18.59
C ALA A 20 -31.25 -10.90 -17.56
N CYS A 21 -31.23 -11.62 -16.44
CA CYS A 21 -30.17 -11.55 -15.44
C CYS A 21 -29.55 -12.93 -15.21
N ASP A 22 -29.08 -13.56 -16.28
CA ASP A 22 -28.05 -14.56 -16.11
C ASP A 22 -26.72 -13.78 -16.03
N PRO A 23 -26.04 -13.76 -14.88
CA PRO A 23 -24.69 -13.23 -14.86
C PRO A 23 -23.88 -14.13 -15.79
N ILE A 24 -23.29 -13.55 -16.83
CA ILE A 24 -22.27 -14.22 -17.62
C ILE A 24 -21.08 -14.43 -16.67
N VAL A 25 -21.13 -15.52 -15.94
CA VAL A 25 -19.95 -16.00 -15.21
C VAL A 25 -19.13 -16.76 -16.24
N GLU A 26 -18.32 -16.04 -17.00
CA GLU A 26 -17.26 -16.67 -17.78
C GLU A 26 -16.21 -17.20 -16.78
N GLU A 27 -16.53 -18.29 -16.12
CA GLU A 27 -15.58 -19.00 -15.24
C GLU A 27 -14.48 -19.73 -16.03
N ASP A 28 -14.60 -19.81 -17.38
CA ASP A 28 -13.79 -20.69 -18.20
C ASP A 28 -12.43 -20.14 -18.65
N HIS A 29 -12.03 -18.93 -18.23
CA HIS A 29 -10.78 -18.33 -18.72
C HIS A 29 -9.75 -17.94 -17.66
N LEU A 30 -10.02 -18.21 -16.39
CA LEU A 30 -8.96 -18.22 -15.41
C LEU A 30 -8.31 -19.60 -15.43
N SER A 31 -7.29 -19.75 -16.26
CA SER A 31 -6.48 -20.97 -16.20
C SER A 31 -5.85 -21.05 -14.82
N ASP A 32 -6.41 -21.91 -13.99
CA ASP A 32 -6.01 -22.20 -12.59
C ASP A 32 -4.61 -22.81 -12.46
N SER A 33 -3.72 -22.57 -13.41
CA SER A 33 -2.38 -23.16 -13.40
C SER A 33 -1.39 -22.40 -12.50
N THR A 34 -1.72 -21.19 -12.03
CA THR A 34 -0.84 -20.44 -11.15
C THR A 34 -1.37 -20.52 -9.73
N THR A 35 -0.74 -21.32 -8.90
CA THR A 35 -0.97 -21.32 -7.46
C THR A 35 -0.24 -20.13 -6.83
N VAL A 36 -0.64 -19.71 -5.63
CA VAL A 36 0.06 -18.67 -4.86
C VAL A 36 1.55 -18.98 -4.69
N ASP A 37 1.91 -20.25 -4.61
CA ASP A 37 3.29 -20.71 -4.54
C ASP A 37 4.07 -20.41 -5.83
N GLY A 38 3.41 -20.37 -6.98
CA GLY A 38 3.99 -20.04 -8.29
C GLY A 38 4.26 -18.53 -8.50
N VAL A 39 3.77 -17.67 -7.60
CA VAL A 39 4.02 -16.22 -7.70
C VAL A 39 5.50 -15.91 -7.51
N GLN A 40 6.08 -15.20 -8.45
CA GLN A 40 7.51 -14.86 -8.44
C GLN A 40 7.71 -13.38 -8.18
N LEU A 41 8.51 -13.10 -7.15
CA LEU A 41 8.99 -11.77 -6.80
C LEU A 41 10.48 -11.67 -7.12
N VAL A 42 10.88 -10.52 -7.63
CA VAL A 42 12.29 -10.21 -7.91
C VAL A 42 12.64 -8.88 -7.26
N ALA A 43 13.78 -8.83 -6.60
CA ALA A 43 14.39 -7.61 -6.11
C ALA A 43 15.75 -7.45 -6.76
N THR A 44 16.03 -6.29 -7.31
CA THR A 44 17.32 -5.94 -7.90
C THR A 44 17.86 -4.67 -7.26
N GLN A 45 19.16 -4.60 -7.06
CA GLN A 45 19.85 -3.43 -6.55
C GLN A 45 20.69 -2.80 -7.67
N SER A 46 20.72 -1.47 -7.76
CA SER A 46 21.50 -0.77 -8.78
C SER A 46 23.01 -1.07 -8.67
N THR A 47 23.48 -1.32 -7.46
CA THR A 47 24.82 -1.84 -7.16
C THR A 47 24.67 -2.96 -6.13
N PRO A 48 25.53 -3.97 -6.11
CA PRO A 48 25.47 -5.02 -5.10
C PRO A 48 25.52 -4.46 -3.68
N GLY A 49 24.51 -4.80 -2.87
CA GLY A 49 24.37 -4.29 -1.50
C GLY A 49 23.96 -2.82 -1.40
N GLY A 50 23.66 -2.14 -2.51
CA GLY A 50 23.27 -0.73 -2.52
C GLY A 50 21.81 -0.52 -2.12
N ASN A 51 21.49 0.73 -1.75
CA ASN A 51 20.17 1.08 -1.22
C ASN A 51 19.12 1.48 -2.27
N LYS A 52 19.47 1.55 -3.55
CA LYS A 52 18.48 1.74 -4.63
C LYS A 52 17.99 0.38 -5.09
N VAL A 53 16.78 0.05 -4.68
CA VAL A 53 16.15 -1.27 -4.85
C VAL A 53 14.98 -1.16 -5.80
N THR A 54 14.94 -2.03 -6.82
CA THR A 54 13.76 -2.23 -7.67
C THR A 54 13.09 -3.53 -7.26
N LEU A 55 11.85 -3.45 -6.84
CA LEU A 55 10.98 -4.56 -6.50
C LEU A 55 10.03 -4.83 -7.66
N LYS A 56 9.91 -6.09 -8.07
CA LYS A 56 9.07 -6.47 -9.20
C LYS A 56 8.35 -7.79 -8.93
N MET A 57 7.05 -7.78 -9.15
CA MET A 57 6.25 -8.99 -9.28
C MET A 57 6.17 -9.34 -10.76
N ILE A 58 6.66 -10.54 -11.14
CA ILE A 58 6.85 -10.92 -12.54
C ILE A 58 5.85 -11.95 -13.07
N THR A 59 4.99 -12.50 -12.21
CA THR A 59 3.98 -13.48 -12.63
C THR A 59 2.84 -12.79 -13.37
N PRO A 60 2.52 -13.19 -14.61
CA PRO A 60 1.42 -12.59 -15.37
C PRO A 60 0.05 -12.79 -14.71
N GLY A 61 -0.88 -11.89 -14.99
CA GLY A 61 -2.27 -12.02 -14.54
C GLY A 61 -2.50 -11.65 -13.07
N ILE A 62 -1.48 -11.23 -12.34
CA ILE A 62 -1.56 -10.81 -10.95
C ILE A 62 -1.55 -9.29 -10.87
N THR A 63 -2.44 -8.74 -10.06
CA THR A 63 -2.48 -7.33 -9.70
C THR A 63 -2.32 -7.19 -8.20
N GLY A 64 -1.68 -6.10 -7.77
CA GLY A 64 -1.45 -5.87 -6.36
C GLY A 64 -0.65 -4.61 -6.08
N TYR A 65 -0.05 -4.57 -4.91
CA TYR A 65 0.79 -3.47 -4.49
C TYR A 65 1.98 -3.95 -3.67
N TRP A 66 3.04 -3.18 -3.71
CA TRP A 66 4.17 -3.33 -2.82
C TRP A 66 3.97 -2.52 -1.54
N ASP A 67 4.21 -3.15 -0.40
CA ASP A 67 4.43 -2.50 0.88
C ASP A 67 5.93 -2.62 1.20
N TYR A 68 6.63 -1.49 1.17
CA TYR A 68 8.07 -1.41 1.42
C TYR A 68 8.39 -0.76 2.77
N ASN A 69 7.47 -0.90 3.75
CA ASN A 69 7.54 -0.44 5.14
C ASN A 69 7.50 1.10 5.32
N LEU A 70 8.06 1.86 4.38
CA LEU A 70 8.06 3.33 4.40
C LEU A 70 6.95 3.92 3.53
N GLY A 71 6.23 3.07 2.81
CA GLY A 71 5.14 3.46 1.94
C GLY A 71 4.61 2.29 1.13
N LYS A 72 3.65 2.58 0.26
CA LYS A 72 3.02 1.61 -0.64
C LYS A 72 3.04 2.09 -2.07
N ALA A 73 3.25 1.18 -3.01
CA ALA A 73 3.18 1.44 -4.44
C ALA A 73 2.14 0.52 -5.08
N LEU A 74 1.08 1.10 -5.64
CA LEU A 74 -0.04 0.39 -6.29
C LEU A 74 0.34 -0.06 -7.71
N THR A 75 1.50 -0.68 -7.83
CA THR A 75 2.07 -1.15 -9.10
C THR A 75 2.76 -2.49 -8.89
N ASN A 76 2.93 -3.24 -9.98
CA ASN A 76 3.69 -4.49 -9.95
C ASN A 76 5.21 -4.27 -9.89
N GLU A 77 5.68 -3.06 -10.16
CA GLU A 77 7.09 -2.69 -10.13
C GLU A 77 7.26 -1.33 -9.47
N VAL A 78 8.21 -1.21 -8.55
CA VAL A 78 8.57 0.05 -7.89
C VAL A 78 10.08 0.10 -7.66
N THR A 79 10.68 1.28 -7.84
CA THR A 79 12.06 1.55 -7.47
C THR A 79 12.07 2.53 -6.31
N VAL A 80 12.76 2.16 -5.24
CA VAL A 80 12.88 2.96 -4.02
C VAL A 80 14.35 3.14 -3.66
N VAL A 81 14.70 4.30 -3.10
CA VAL A 81 15.97 4.53 -2.42
C VAL A 81 15.72 4.31 -0.93
N TYR A 82 16.16 3.19 -0.39
CA TYR A 82 15.79 2.74 0.93
C TYR A 82 16.80 3.19 1.98
N PRO A 83 16.37 3.85 3.07
CA PRO A 83 17.29 4.51 4.01
C PRO A 83 17.83 3.60 5.12
N ILE A 84 17.33 2.38 5.26
CA ILE A 84 17.63 1.51 6.40
C ILE A 84 18.59 0.41 5.97
N PRO A 85 19.86 0.40 6.45
CA PRO A 85 20.80 -0.69 6.21
C PRO A 85 20.35 -1.99 6.90
N GLY A 86 20.95 -3.09 6.47
CA GLY A 86 20.69 -4.43 7.01
C GLY A 86 19.71 -5.22 6.16
N LYS A 87 19.18 -6.29 6.73
CA LYS A 87 18.20 -7.15 6.10
C LYS A 87 16.82 -6.50 6.19
N ASN A 88 16.22 -6.22 5.04
CA ASN A 88 14.91 -5.62 4.93
C ASN A 88 13.96 -6.57 4.19
N THR A 89 12.76 -6.75 4.71
CA THR A 89 11.72 -7.59 4.13
C THR A 89 10.66 -6.70 3.48
N PHE A 90 10.45 -6.89 2.20
CA PHE A 90 9.42 -6.20 1.42
C PHE A 90 8.27 -7.14 1.12
N THR A 91 7.05 -6.61 1.12
CA THR A 91 5.82 -7.39 1.01
C THR A 91 5.07 -7.03 -0.27
N PHE A 92 4.69 -8.02 -1.04
CA PHE A 92 3.73 -7.87 -2.11
C PHE A 92 2.38 -8.43 -1.66
N VAL A 93 1.34 -7.61 -1.75
CA VAL A 93 -0.04 -8.01 -1.51
C VAL A 93 -0.77 -7.97 -2.83
N GLY A 94 -1.32 -9.09 -3.24
CA GLY A 94 -1.93 -9.22 -4.55
C GLY A 94 -3.17 -10.11 -4.55
N SER A 95 -3.81 -10.18 -5.72
CA SER A 95 -4.91 -11.09 -5.98
C SER A 95 -4.61 -11.97 -7.20
N LEU A 96 -5.00 -13.23 -7.09
CA LEU A 96 -4.99 -14.21 -8.16
C LEU A 96 -6.44 -14.73 -8.28
N GLY A 97 -7.15 -14.28 -9.29
CA GLY A 97 -8.59 -14.51 -9.38
C GLY A 97 -9.32 -13.92 -8.18
N SER A 98 -10.08 -14.74 -7.46
CA SER A 98 -10.81 -14.37 -6.26
C SER A 98 -10.01 -14.48 -4.96
N GLN A 99 -8.77 -14.96 -5.02
CA GLN A 99 -7.93 -15.18 -3.85
C GLN A 99 -6.98 -14.02 -3.62
N PHE A 100 -6.93 -13.52 -2.39
CA PHE A 100 -5.91 -12.59 -1.93
C PHE A 100 -4.73 -13.36 -1.34
N PHE A 101 -3.53 -12.85 -1.58
CA PHE A 101 -2.32 -13.43 -1.03
C PHE A 101 -1.32 -12.36 -0.60
N THR A 102 -0.41 -12.76 0.24
CA THR A 102 0.73 -11.96 0.67
C THR A 102 2.01 -12.77 0.47
N LYS A 103 3.01 -12.18 -0.19
CA LYS A 103 4.31 -12.79 -0.40
C LYS A 103 5.42 -11.79 -0.11
N THR A 104 6.51 -12.27 0.47
CA THR A 104 7.62 -11.42 0.89
C THR A 104 8.90 -11.74 0.13
N ILE A 105 9.79 -10.75 0.05
CA ILE A 105 11.15 -10.88 -0.45
C ILE A 105 12.11 -10.11 0.45
N ASP A 106 13.24 -10.73 0.77
CA ASP A 106 14.28 -10.13 1.60
C ASP A 106 15.37 -9.51 0.72
N VAL A 107 15.82 -8.34 1.12
CA VAL A 107 16.94 -7.63 0.48
C VAL A 107 17.94 -7.20 1.54
N GLN A 108 19.20 -7.52 1.32
CA GLN A 108 20.29 -7.07 2.17
C GLN A 108 20.82 -5.73 1.63
N ILE A 109 20.83 -4.70 2.47
CA ILE A 109 21.39 -3.38 2.16
C ILE A 109 22.62 -3.19 3.03
N ASP A 110 23.79 -3.17 2.40
CA ASP A 110 25.08 -3.07 3.08
C ASP A 110 25.62 -1.64 3.08
N LYS A 111 25.15 -0.81 2.14
CA LYS A 111 25.64 0.57 1.96
C LYS A 111 24.55 1.49 1.43
N LEU A 112 24.62 2.75 1.85
CA LEU A 112 23.75 3.83 1.37
C LEU A 112 24.52 4.62 0.30
N ASP A 113 24.73 4.02 -0.87
CA ASP A 113 25.52 4.59 -1.96
C ASP A 113 24.71 5.48 -2.92
N THR A 114 23.39 5.37 -2.88
CA THR A 114 22.49 6.31 -3.54
C THR A 114 22.02 7.35 -2.52
N PRO A 115 22.19 8.65 -2.80
CA PRO A 115 21.75 9.69 -1.89
C PRO A 115 20.26 9.58 -1.56
N LEU A 116 19.94 9.80 -0.29
CA LEU A 116 18.56 9.92 0.19
C LEU A 116 18.02 11.31 -0.13
N GLU A 117 16.72 11.50 -0.01
CA GLU A 117 16.11 12.82 -0.04
C GLU A 117 16.59 13.66 1.16
N GLN A 118 16.63 15.00 0.99
CA GLN A 118 17.19 15.91 1.98
C GLN A 118 16.50 15.80 3.35
N ASP A 119 15.20 15.55 3.36
CA ASP A 119 14.40 15.41 4.58
C ASP A 119 14.95 14.32 5.52
N TRP A 120 15.52 13.24 4.96
CA TRP A 120 16.18 12.20 5.76
C TRP A 120 17.40 12.74 6.47
N TYR A 121 18.22 13.53 5.77
CA TYR A 121 19.43 14.12 6.37
C TYR A 121 19.07 15.19 7.40
N ASP A 122 17.98 15.91 7.19
CA ASP A 122 17.47 16.88 8.14
C ASP A 122 16.97 16.19 9.41
N LEU A 123 16.43 14.98 9.29
CA LEU A 123 15.96 14.19 10.42
C LEU A 123 17.10 13.49 11.19
N VAL A 124 18.02 12.82 10.50
CA VAL A 124 19.00 11.91 11.13
C VAL A 124 20.46 12.38 11.04
N SER A 125 20.77 13.47 10.35
CA SER A 125 22.11 13.96 10.02
C SER A 125 22.76 13.24 8.82
N ASN A 126 23.66 13.95 8.13
CA ASN A 126 24.51 13.36 7.09
C ASN A 126 25.56 12.38 7.68
N ASN A 127 25.84 12.49 8.96
CA ASN A 127 26.71 11.56 9.67
C ASN A 127 25.86 10.61 10.50
N THR A 128 25.47 9.50 9.89
CA THR A 128 24.61 8.49 10.54
C THR A 128 25.25 7.82 11.75
N ALA A 129 26.59 7.80 11.84
CA ALA A 129 27.30 7.25 13.00
C ALA A 129 27.21 8.18 14.22
N ALA A 130 27.22 9.49 14.00
CA ALA A 130 27.09 10.48 15.07
C ALA A 130 25.62 10.72 15.45
N GLY A 131 24.73 10.51 14.50
CA GLY A 131 23.30 10.79 14.66
C GLY A 131 22.97 12.27 14.80
N LYS A 132 21.75 12.57 15.24
CA LYS A 132 21.27 13.93 15.50
C LYS A 132 20.45 13.92 16.79
N SER A 133 20.77 14.83 17.69
CA SER A 133 19.99 14.99 18.91
C SER A 133 18.88 16.00 18.69
N TRP A 134 17.68 15.62 19.01
CA TRP A 134 16.52 16.49 18.97
C TRP A 134 16.13 16.90 20.38
N VAL A 135 15.89 18.19 20.57
CA VAL A 135 15.40 18.73 21.84
C VAL A 135 14.17 19.57 21.58
N PHE A 136 13.25 19.58 22.55
CA PHE A 136 12.11 20.48 22.49
C PHE A 136 12.57 21.94 22.62
N ASN A 137 12.02 22.81 21.80
CA ASN A 137 12.26 24.24 21.90
C ASN A 137 11.46 24.84 23.06
N LYS A 138 12.02 24.81 24.25
CA LYS A 138 11.39 25.34 25.48
C LYS A 138 11.40 26.86 25.54
N THR A 139 12.00 27.56 24.57
CA THR A 139 12.00 29.04 24.54
C THR A 139 10.70 29.61 23.97
N VAL A 140 9.92 28.79 23.27
CA VAL A 140 8.60 29.18 22.75
C VAL A 140 7.52 28.78 23.76
N SER A 141 6.53 29.64 23.91
CA SER A 141 5.35 29.31 24.70
C SER A 141 4.63 28.13 24.05
N LEU A 142 4.20 27.18 24.86
CA LEU A 142 3.39 26.04 24.40
C LEU A 142 4.11 25.16 23.34
N TRP A 143 5.31 24.73 23.65
CA TRP A 143 6.13 23.91 22.77
C TRP A 143 5.59 22.48 22.56
N TRP A 144 4.69 22.03 23.40
CA TRP A 144 3.95 20.76 23.25
C TRP A 144 2.59 20.86 23.94
N TYR A 145 1.54 20.37 23.29
CA TYR A 145 0.19 20.28 23.85
C TYR A 145 -0.58 19.10 23.25
N MET A 146 -1.65 18.70 23.93
CA MET A 146 -2.58 17.67 23.46
C MET A 146 -3.97 18.28 23.31
N ALA A 147 -4.56 18.13 22.14
CA ALA A 147 -5.90 18.61 21.82
C ALA A 147 -6.59 17.65 20.82
N ALA A 148 -7.87 17.87 20.57
CA ALA A 148 -8.58 17.17 19.50
C ALA A 148 -7.95 17.50 18.12
N PRO A 149 -7.96 16.58 17.17
CA PRO A 149 -7.38 16.80 15.84
C PRO A 149 -8.00 17.97 15.07
N ASP A 150 -9.26 18.27 15.32
CA ASP A 150 -10.05 19.34 14.71
C ASP A 150 -10.18 20.58 15.60
N ASN A 151 -9.27 20.74 16.56
CA ASN A 151 -9.32 21.84 17.53
C ASN A 151 -9.25 23.23 16.87
N PRO A 152 -10.36 23.95 16.70
CA PRO A 152 -10.38 25.23 15.98
C PRO A 152 -9.72 26.36 16.77
N GLY A 153 -9.60 26.20 18.08
CA GLY A 153 -8.96 27.18 18.97
C GLY A 153 -7.46 26.96 19.15
N GLY A 154 -6.88 25.98 18.43
CA GLY A 154 -5.47 25.61 18.60
C GLY A 154 -5.17 25.29 20.07
N TYR A 155 -4.06 25.77 20.58
CA TYR A 155 -3.65 25.49 21.95
C TYR A 155 -4.59 26.06 23.03
N MET A 156 -5.44 27.01 22.69
CA MET A 156 -6.40 27.61 23.66
C MET A 156 -7.41 26.58 24.18
N ASN A 157 -7.67 25.52 23.40
CA ASN A 157 -8.56 24.43 23.76
C ASN A 157 -7.79 23.13 24.06
N ALA A 158 -6.50 23.21 24.33
CA ALA A 158 -5.69 22.02 24.62
C ALA A 158 -6.18 21.31 25.88
N TRP A 159 -6.19 19.99 25.84
CA TRP A 159 -6.49 19.17 27.02
C TRP A 159 -5.33 19.16 28.01
N TRP A 160 -4.13 19.31 27.49
CA TRP A 160 -2.89 19.33 28.24
C TRP A 160 -1.82 20.09 27.45
N ASP A 161 -0.95 20.76 28.14
CA ASP A 161 0.20 21.45 27.58
C ASP A 161 1.46 21.23 28.43
N ALA A 162 2.61 21.48 27.86
CA ALA A 162 3.90 21.28 28.51
C ALA A 162 4.44 22.53 29.24
N ASN A 163 3.68 23.62 29.31
CA ASN A 163 4.15 24.84 29.96
C ASN A 163 4.32 24.69 31.48
N ASN A 164 3.66 23.70 32.07
CA ASN A 164 3.67 23.43 33.50
C ASN A 164 4.53 22.22 33.90
N CYS A 165 5.42 21.76 33.01
CA CYS A 165 6.35 20.67 33.28
C CYS A 165 7.73 21.15 33.69
#